data_ca0e1c024bbd3bba03d28d95a369ad37
#
_entry.id   ca0e1c024bbd3bba03d28d95a369ad37
#
_cell.length_a   1.000
_cell.length_b   1.000
_cell.length_c   1.000
_cell.angle_alpha   90.00
_cell.angle_beta   90.00
_cell.angle_gamma   90.00
#
_symmetry.space_group_name_H-M   'P 1'
#
loop_
_entity.id
_entity.type
_entity.pdbx_description
1 polymer ?
#
loop_
_entity_poly.entity_id
_entity_poly.type
_entity_poly.pdbx_seq_one_letter_code
_entity_poly.pdbx_strand_id
1 'polypeptide(L)'
;IERRLAGESAQPEGVLRISSADWFACYVLAPVLKELGQRYPLIAPEVIAGHRLFDLARRDADIAFRIVPFTEPDIVHRKLTTLSYGVYAAVGLPDPAPQGEGLGLITMSIAQAHYPDVLWLQQRYPLARTVFTSSSRTIQARMCAMGQGVAVLPRVLGDQVPGLRLVDPQDPPPGRDIWMGYHQDMRQMDSLRALADLASSMIGSA
;
A
#
# COMPACT_ATOMS: atom_id res chain seq x y z
N ILE A 1 -0.11 17.12 49.16
CA ILE A 1 -1.40 16.69 48.51
C ILE A 1 -1.58 17.61 47.31
N GLU A 2 -0.98 17.29 46.18
CA GLU A 2 -1.23 18.01 44.93
C GLU A 2 -2.42 17.35 44.22
N ARG A 3 -3.54 18.09 44.21
CA ARG A 3 -4.67 17.83 43.31
C ARG A 3 -4.21 18.13 41.89
N ARG A 4 -3.91 17.12 41.11
CA ARG A 4 -3.89 17.25 39.65
C ARG A 4 -5.29 17.70 39.24
N LEU A 5 -5.39 18.90 38.70
CA LEU A 5 -6.60 19.47 38.11
C LEU A 5 -7.04 18.54 36.96
N ALA A 6 -8.18 17.90 37.13
CA ALA A 6 -8.88 17.21 36.06
C ALA A 6 -9.31 18.25 35.03
N GLY A 7 -8.74 18.23 33.81
CA GLY A 7 -9.18 19.12 32.75
C GLY A 7 -8.29 19.25 31.52
N GLU A 8 -7.02 18.83 31.56
CA GLU A 8 -6.23 18.72 30.35
C GLU A 8 -6.31 17.28 29.84
N SER A 9 -7.04 17.08 28.76
CA SER A 9 -6.98 15.85 27.97
C SER A 9 -5.52 15.62 27.59
N ALA A 10 -4.87 14.63 28.20
CA ALA A 10 -3.49 14.32 27.88
C ALA A 10 -3.38 14.11 26.36
N GLN A 11 -2.44 14.83 25.72
CA GLN A 11 -2.22 14.65 24.29
C GLN A 11 -1.77 13.21 24.02
N PRO A 12 -2.24 12.60 22.93
CA PRO A 12 -1.76 11.29 22.51
C PRO A 12 -0.24 11.30 22.35
N GLU A 13 0.44 10.28 22.93
CA GLU A 13 1.90 10.21 22.96
C GLU A 13 2.41 8.77 22.76
N GLY A 14 3.71 8.64 22.53
CA GLY A 14 4.41 7.37 22.48
C GLY A 14 4.65 6.83 21.07
N VAL A 15 5.30 5.68 20.99
CA VAL A 15 5.58 4.99 19.72
C VAL A 15 4.32 4.34 19.20
N LEU A 16 4.03 4.56 17.90
CA LEU A 16 2.93 3.91 17.18
C LEU A 16 3.51 3.09 16.02
N ARG A 17 3.45 1.76 16.12
CA ARG A 17 3.97 0.83 15.11
C ARG A 17 2.95 0.58 14.02
N ILE A 18 3.36 0.87 12.78
CA ILE A 18 2.50 0.84 11.59
C ILE A 18 3.06 -0.17 10.60
N SER A 19 2.31 -1.22 10.30
CA SER A 19 2.66 -2.18 9.25
C SER A 19 2.04 -1.77 7.92
N SER A 20 2.85 -1.73 6.86
CA SER A 20 2.40 -1.35 5.52
C SER A 20 3.34 -1.87 4.44
N ALA A 21 2.85 -1.95 3.19
CA ALA A 21 3.74 -2.07 2.03
C ALA A 21 4.55 -0.78 1.85
N ASP A 22 5.80 -0.90 1.38
CA ASP A 22 6.72 0.21 1.17
C ASP A 22 6.13 1.33 0.28
N TRP A 23 5.58 0.95 -0.87
CA TRP A 23 4.95 1.91 -1.79
C TRP A 23 3.75 2.61 -1.17
N PHE A 24 2.93 1.90 -0.36
CA PHE A 24 1.78 2.51 0.29
C PHE A 24 2.21 3.50 1.37
N ALA A 25 3.22 3.14 2.16
CA ALA A 25 3.80 4.05 3.14
C ALA A 25 4.34 5.33 2.49
N CYS A 26 5.09 5.20 1.38
CA CYS A 26 5.71 6.33 0.69
C CYS A 26 4.71 7.25 -0.01
N TYR A 27 3.73 6.68 -0.71
CA TYR A 27 2.89 7.45 -1.63
C TYR A 27 1.48 7.75 -1.10
N VAL A 28 1.02 7.04 -0.07
CA VAL A 28 -0.33 7.20 0.48
C VAL A 28 -0.30 7.61 1.95
N LEU A 29 0.50 6.92 2.79
CA LEU A 29 0.55 7.24 4.22
C LEU A 29 1.41 8.46 4.56
N ALA A 30 2.44 8.76 3.79
CA ALA A 30 3.35 9.85 4.14
C ALA A 30 2.66 11.20 4.37
N PRO A 31 1.69 11.65 3.56
CA PRO A 31 0.90 12.85 3.86
C PRO A 31 0.11 12.76 5.17
N VAL A 32 -0.47 11.58 5.46
CA VAL A 32 -1.21 11.33 6.70
C VAL A 32 -0.31 11.40 7.92
N LEU A 33 0.88 10.78 7.83
CA LEU A 33 1.88 10.79 8.90
C LEU A 33 2.46 12.20 9.16
N LYS A 34 2.62 12.99 8.09
CA LYS A 34 2.99 14.40 8.21
C LYS A 34 1.94 15.17 9.01
N GLU A 35 0.67 15.01 8.66
CA GLU A 35 -0.44 15.67 9.36
C GLU A 35 -0.55 15.18 10.82
N LEU A 36 -0.35 13.87 11.04
CA LEU A 36 -0.30 13.29 12.39
C LEU A 36 0.76 13.99 13.25
N GLY A 37 1.99 14.13 12.74
CA GLY A 37 3.08 14.76 13.46
C GLY A 37 2.84 16.26 13.74
N GLN A 38 2.10 16.94 12.87
CA GLN A 38 1.73 18.34 13.08
C GLN A 38 0.66 18.51 14.17
N ARG A 39 -0.34 17.63 14.22
CA ARG A 39 -1.44 17.68 15.18
C ARG A 39 -1.09 17.07 16.54
N TYR A 40 -0.25 16.01 16.51
CA TYR A 40 0.09 15.21 17.68
C TYR A 40 1.60 15.00 17.78
N PRO A 41 2.36 16.05 18.12
CA PRO A 41 3.84 16.02 18.05
C PRO A 41 4.50 15.05 19.04
N LEU A 42 3.76 14.52 20.01
CA LEU A 42 4.26 13.53 20.97
C LEU A 42 4.07 12.09 20.51
N ILE A 43 3.40 11.85 19.37
CA ILE A 43 3.34 10.53 18.72
C ILE A 43 4.58 10.35 17.87
N ALA A 44 5.28 9.23 18.05
CA ALA A 44 6.41 8.81 17.22
C ALA A 44 6.00 7.62 16.33
N PRO A 45 5.61 7.85 15.06
CA PRO A 45 5.26 6.76 14.15
C PRO A 45 6.50 5.93 13.78
N GLU A 46 6.41 4.60 13.90
CA GLU A 46 7.39 3.65 13.41
C GLU A 46 6.77 2.84 12.29
N VAL A 47 7.20 3.08 11.03
CA VAL A 47 6.69 2.34 9.88
C VAL A 47 7.53 1.10 9.64
N ILE A 48 6.89 -0.06 9.75
CA ILE A 48 7.49 -1.37 9.46
C ILE A 48 7.05 -1.77 8.06
N ALA A 49 7.92 -1.48 7.07
CA ALA A 49 7.65 -1.75 5.68
C ALA A 49 7.94 -3.21 5.33
N GLY A 50 7.02 -3.85 4.60
CA GLY A 50 7.22 -5.23 4.14
C GLY A 50 5.96 -5.87 3.58
N HIS A 51 6.17 -7.05 2.96
CA HIS A 51 5.07 -7.86 2.41
C HIS A 51 4.63 -8.96 3.37
N ARG A 52 5.33 -9.12 4.48
CA ARG A 52 4.94 -10.05 5.53
C ARG A 52 3.68 -9.50 6.20
N LEU A 53 2.64 -10.31 6.25
CA LEU A 53 1.47 -10.02 7.07
C LEU A 53 1.93 -10.11 8.53
N PHE A 54 2.18 -8.97 9.16
CA PHE A 54 2.47 -8.92 10.58
C PHE A 54 1.25 -9.40 11.35
N ASP A 55 1.50 -10.23 12.34
CA ASP A 55 0.49 -10.74 13.23
C ASP A 55 0.13 -9.66 14.25
N LEU A 56 -0.99 -8.97 14.00
CA LEU A 56 -1.52 -7.95 14.91
C LEU A 56 -1.91 -8.54 16.28
N ALA A 57 -2.27 -9.83 16.33
CA ALA A 57 -2.58 -10.51 17.59
C ALA A 57 -1.31 -10.70 18.44
N ARG A 58 -0.15 -10.85 17.82
CA ARG A 58 1.15 -10.91 18.51
C ARG A 58 1.74 -9.53 18.81
N ARG A 59 1.04 -8.45 18.44
CA ARG A 59 1.49 -7.07 18.64
C ARG A 59 2.82 -6.74 17.93
N ASP A 60 3.08 -7.37 16.79
CA ASP A 60 4.21 -7.01 15.94
C ASP A 60 4.03 -5.60 15.35
N ALA A 61 2.79 -5.14 15.22
CA ALA A 61 2.40 -3.78 14.89
C ALA A 61 1.11 -3.40 15.63
N ASP A 62 0.89 -2.11 15.86
CA ASP A 62 -0.31 -1.58 16.50
C ASP A 62 -1.46 -1.42 15.51
N ILE A 63 -1.13 -1.05 14.27
CA ILE A 63 -2.06 -0.87 13.15
C ILE A 63 -1.43 -1.35 11.85
N ALA A 64 -2.23 -1.92 10.96
CA ALA A 64 -1.77 -2.38 9.65
C ALA A 64 -2.65 -1.84 8.51
N PHE A 65 -2.00 -1.55 7.37
CA PHE A 65 -2.66 -1.21 6.11
C PHE A 65 -2.35 -2.30 5.07
N ARG A 66 -3.39 -2.90 4.49
CA ARG A 66 -3.28 -4.07 3.60
C ARG A 66 -4.16 -3.93 2.36
N ILE A 67 -3.74 -4.56 1.27
CA ILE A 67 -4.55 -4.76 0.04
C ILE A 67 -5.41 -6.04 0.10
N VAL A 68 -5.33 -6.77 1.21
CA VAL A 68 -6.08 -8.01 1.46
C VAL A 68 -6.91 -7.79 2.71
N PRO A 69 -8.19 -8.19 2.74
CA PRO A 69 -9.02 -8.10 3.92
C PRO A 69 -8.40 -8.84 5.12
N PHE A 70 -8.73 -8.39 6.31
CA PHE A 70 -8.43 -9.12 7.55
C PHE A 70 -9.47 -10.22 7.73
N THR A 71 -9.02 -11.39 8.15
CA THR A 71 -9.87 -12.57 8.41
C THR A 71 -9.84 -12.99 9.87
N GLU A 72 -8.93 -12.42 10.66
CA GLU A 72 -8.74 -12.71 12.05
C GLU A 72 -9.89 -12.13 12.89
N PRO A 73 -10.53 -12.91 13.79
CA PRO A 73 -11.76 -12.48 14.49
C PRO A 73 -11.53 -11.32 15.47
N ASP A 74 -10.31 -11.19 16.01
CA ASP A 74 -9.97 -10.16 17.01
C ASP A 74 -9.47 -8.86 16.39
N ILE A 75 -9.48 -8.76 15.05
CA ILE A 75 -9.05 -7.57 14.34
C ILE A 75 -10.27 -6.71 13.97
N VAL A 76 -10.31 -5.51 14.52
CA VAL A 76 -11.23 -4.46 14.07
C VAL A 76 -10.66 -3.90 12.78
N HIS A 77 -11.42 -3.96 11.69
CA HIS A 77 -10.95 -3.51 10.39
C HIS A 77 -12.02 -2.74 9.63
N ARG A 78 -11.58 -1.94 8.68
CA ARG A 78 -12.45 -1.23 7.74
C ARG A 78 -11.74 -1.04 6.39
N LYS A 79 -12.53 -1.05 5.34
CA LYS A 79 -12.08 -0.60 4.02
C LYS A 79 -11.95 0.93 4.03
N LEU A 80 -10.81 1.44 3.57
CA LEU A 80 -10.57 2.87 3.44
C LEU A 80 -10.97 3.39 2.05
N THR A 81 -10.46 2.74 1.01
CA THR A 81 -10.66 3.15 -0.39
C THR A 81 -10.38 1.99 -1.34
N THR A 82 -10.55 2.22 -2.63
CA THR A 82 -10.09 1.34 -3.70
C THR A 82 -9.07 2.10 -4.54
N LEU A 83 -7.84 1.58 -4.65
CA LEU A 83 -6.80 2.17 -5.49
C LEU A 83 -6.84 1.60 -6.90
N SER A 84 -6.72 2.49 -7.88
CA SER A 84 -6.58 2.12 -9.28
C SER A 84 -5.17 1.60 -9.56
N TYR A 85 -5.09 0.64 -10.48
CA TYR A 85 -3.84 0.10 -11.01
C TYR A 85 -3.72 0.43 -12.49
N GLY A 86 -2.53 0.37 -13.04
CA GLY A 86 -2.24 0.56 -14.45
C GLY A 86 -1.11 -0.33 -14.92
N VAL A 87 -1.04 -0.56 -16.23
CA VAL A 87 0.13 -1.16 -16.87
C VAL A 87 1.13 -0.08 -17.17
N TYR A 88 2.39 -0.30 -16.83
CA TYR A 88 3.47 0.64 -17.05
C TYR A 88 4.59 0.03 -17.88
N ALA A 89 5.20 0.84 -18.71
CA ALA A 89 6.41 0.56 -19.47
C ALA A 89 7.41 1.70 -19.33
N ALA A 90 8.67 1.47 -19.66
CA ALA A 90 9.66 2.55 -19.75
C ALA A 90 9.28 3.53 -20.87
N VAL A 91 9.51 4.81 -20.62
CA VAL A 91 9.42 5.85 -21.66
C VAL A 91 10.38 5.52 -22.79
N GLY A 92 9.92 5.66 -24.04
CA GLY A 92 10.73 5.39 -25.24
C GLY A 92 10.67 3.93 -25.72
N LEU A 93 10.11 3.00 -24.98
CA LEU A 93 9.80 1.68 -25.51
C LEU A 93 8.48 1.69 -26.32
N PRO A 94 8.36 0.85 -27.37
CA PRO A 94 7.12 0.71 -28.12
C PRO A 94 5.99 0.17 -27.23
N ASP A 95 4.75 0.34 -27.66
CA ASP A 95 3.63 -0.29 -27.03
C ASP A 95 3.72 -1.82 -27.17
N PRO A 96 3.26 -2.57 -26.15
CA PRO A 96 3.18 -4.02 -26.24
C PRO A 96 2.34 -4.47 -27.43
N ALA A 97 2.80 -5.53 -28.11
CA ALA A 97 1.98 -6.23 -29.09
C ALA A 97 0.67 -6.71 -28.44
N PRO A 98 -0.44 -6.83 -29.20
CA PRO A 98 -1.76 -7.12 -28.64
C PRO A 98 -1.85 -8.35 -27.75
N GLN A 99 -1.10 -9.40 -28.03
CA GLN A 99 -1.05 -10.61 -27.22
C GLN A 99 0.26 -10.73 -26.41
N GLY A 100 1.16 -9.75 -26.50
CA GLY A 100 2.41 -9.71 -25.75
C GLY A 100 3.56 -10.50 -26.40
N GLU A 101 3.57 -10.66 -27.71
CA GLU A 101 4.67 -11.30 -28.45
C GLU A 101 5.99 -10.55 -28.17
N GLY A 102 6.99 -11.28 -27.69
CA GLY A 102 8.31 -10.73 -27.34
C GLY A 102 8.33 -9.86 -26.08
N LEU A 103 7.19 -9.68 -25.40
CA LEU A 103 7.07 -8.85 -24.21
C LEU A 103 7.63 -9.57 -22.97
N GLY A 104 8.36 -8.83 -22.15
CA GLY A 104 8.73 -9.23 -20.79
C GLY A 104 7.70 -8.77 -19.75
N LEU A 105 7.27 -9.66 -18.86
CA LEU A 105 6.42 -9.32 -17.72
C LEU A 105 7.26 -9.21 -16.46
N ILE A 106 7.07 -8.12 -15.76
CA ILE A 106 7.57 -7.89 -14.40
C ILE A 106 6.36 -8.05 -13.46
N THR A 107 6.39 -9.05 -12.59
CA THR A 107 5.21 -9.42 -11.82
C THR A 107 5.53 -9.75 -10.36
N MET A 108 4.50 -10.09 -9.60
CA MET A 108 4.66 -10.52 -8.20
C MET A 108 5.38 -11.87 -8.12
N SER A 109 6.01 -12.11 -6.98
CA SER A 109 6.58 -13.41 -6.68
C SER A 109 5.49 -14.49 -6.56
N ILE A 110 5.91 -15.77 -6.62
CA ILE A 110 5.01 -16.91 -6.72
C ILE A 110 3.95 -16.96 -5.59
N ALA A 111 4.31 -16.51 -4.40
CA ALA A 111 3.39 -16.45 -3.27
C ALA A 111 2.19 -15.53 -3.51
N GLN A 112 2.32 -14.52 -4.38
CA GLN A 112 1.29 -13.56 -4.76
C GLN A 112 0.74 -13.77 -6.19
N ALA A 113 1.05 -14.89 -6.83
CA ALA A 113 0.63 -15.18 -8.20
C ALA A 113 -0.91 -15.22 -8.37
N HIS A 114 -1.63 -15.44 -7.28
CA HIS A 114 -3.10 -15.46 -7.25
C HIS A 114 -3.76 -14.07 -7.17
N TYR A 115 -2.97 -13.00 -7.08
CA TYR A 115 -3.55 -11.65 -7.01
C TYR A 115 -4.27 -11.29 -8.32
N PRO A 116 -5.44 -10.62 -8.24
CA PRO A 116 -6.27 -10.32 -9.41
C PRO A 116 -5.53 -9.56 -10.52
N ASP A 117 -4.69 -8.61 -10.15
CA ASP A 117 -3.89 -7.82 -11.08
C ASP A 117 -2.77 -8.65 -11.76
N VAL A 118 -2.23 -9.67 -11.08
CA VAL A 118 -1.26 -10.61 -11.65
C VAL A 118 -1.94 -11.53 -12.67
N LEU A 119 -3.07 -12.10 -12.30
CA LEU A 119 -3.86 -12.95 -13.21
C LEU A 119 -4.34 -12.16 -14.43
N TRP A 120 -4.80 -10.92 -14.22
CA TRP A 120 -5.20 -10.03 -15.30
C TRP A 120 -4.03 -9.79 -16.28
N LEU A 121 -2.82 -9.48 -15.78
CA LEU A 121 -1.65 -9.23 -16.63
C LEU A 121 -1.29 -10.43 -17.50
N GLN A 122 -1.35 -11.65 -16.95
CA GLN A 122 -1.11 -12.88 -17.70
C GLN A 122 -2.18 -13.15 -18.75
N GLN A 123 -3.44 -12.87 -18.44
CA GLN A 123 -4.55 -13.01 -19.39
C GLN A 123 -4.50 -11.95 -20.50
N ARG A 124 -4.08 -10.75 -20.16
CA ARG A 124 -3.98 -9.63 -21.11
C ARG A 124 -2.86 -9.85 -22.14
N TYR A 125 -1.76 -10.48 -21.74
CA TYR A 125 -0.58 -10.73 -22.56
C TYR A 125 -0.19 -12.21 -22.53
N PRO A 126 -0.99 -13.12 -23.15
CA PRO A 126 -0.81 -14.56 -22.99
C PRO A 126 0.46 -15.11 -23.67
N LEU A 127 1.05 -14.38 -24.62
CA LEU A 127 2.30 -14.77 -25.31
C LEU A 127 3.55 -14.10 -24.71
N ALA A 128 3.36 -13.28 -23.68
CA ALA A 128 4.46 -12.67 -22.95
C ALA A 128 5.11 -13.67 -21.99
N ARG A 129 6.38 -13.44 -21.66
CA ARG A 129 7.10 -14.25 -20.68
C ARG A 129 7.44 -13.46 -19.43
N THR A 130 7.37 -14.08 -18.27
CA THR A 130 7.89 -13.48 -17.04
C THR A 130 9.41 -13.37 -17.12
N VAL A 131 9.94 -12.16 -16.99
CA VAL A 131 11.38 -11.85 -17.02
C VAL A 131 11.92 -11.45 -15.65
N PHE A 132 11.04 -11.00 -14.76
CA PHE A 132 11.43 -10.58 -13.42
C PHE A 132 10.26 -10.74 -12.45
N THR A 133 10.56 -11.16 -11.21
CA THR A 133 9.57 -11.25 -10.14
C THR A 133 10.09 -10.58 -8.86
N SER A 134 9.21 -9.89 -8.16
CA SER A 134 9.49 -9.34 -6.84
C SER A 134 8.20 -9.20 -6.04
N SER A 135 8.27 -9.39 -4.73
CA SER A 135 7.16 -9.05 -3.83
C SER A 135 6.99 -7.53 -3.61
N SER A 136 7.98 -6.71 -3.98
CA SER A 136 7.94 -5.25 -3.85
C SER A 136 7.54 -4.58 -5.17
N ARG A 137 6.44 -3.81 -5.13
CA ARG A 137 6.00 -2.99 -6.27
C ARG A 137 7.01 -1.87 -6.59
N THR A 138 7.73 -1.37 -5.60
CA THR A 138 8.78 -0.36 -5.80
C THR A 138 9.94 -0.94 -6.61
N ILE A 139 10.37 -2.16 -6.33
CA ILE A 139 11.40 -2.85 -7.11
C ILE A 139 10.89 -3.14 -8.53
N GLN A 140 9.65 -3.62 -8.68
CA GLN A 140 9.04 -3.83 -10.00
C GLN A 140 9.02 -2.53 -10.83
N ALA A 141 8.60 -1.41 -10.23
CA ALA A 141 8.58 -0.11 -10.88
C ALA A 141 9.98 0.30 -11.36
N ARG A 142 11.01 0.09 -10.55
CA ARG A 142 12.38 0.39 -10.92
C ARG A 142 12.88 -0.46 -12.09
N MET A 143 12.64 -1.77 -12.06
CA MET A 143 13.01 -2.68 -13.15
C MET A 143 12.27 -2.33 -14.45
N CYS A 144 11.00 -1.97 -14.33
CA CYS A 144 10.18 -1.51 -15.44
C CYS A 144 10.74 -0.21 -16.06
N ALA A 145 11.10 0.78 -15.24
CA ALA A 145 11.71 2.04 -15.70
C ALA A 145 13.07 1.84 -16.39
N MET A 146 13.78 0.75 -16.07
CA MET A 146 15.01 0.34 -16.74
C MET A 146 14.78 -0.41 -18.06
N GLY A 147 13.54 -0.57 -18.50
CA GLY A 147 13.20 -1.21 -19.78
C GLY A 147 13.21 -2.73 -19.78
N GLN A 148 13.15 -3.39 -18.62
CA GLN A 148 13.17 -4.85 -18.52
C GLN A 148 11.86 -5.51 -18.97
N GLY A 149 10.78 -4.72 -19.08
CA GLY A 149 9.45 -5.22 -19.46
C GLY A 149 8.34 -4.30 -18.97
N VAL A 150 7.13 -4.81 -18.93
CA VAL A 150 5.95 -4.10 -18.38
C VAL A 150 5.58 -4.63 -17.01
N ALA A 151 5.00 -3.77 -16.19
CA ALA A 151 4.52 -4.09 -14.85
C ALA A 151 3.11 -3.55 -14.62
N VAL A 152 2.29 -4.26 -13.84
CA VAL A 152 1.08 -3.68 -13.24
C VAL A 152 1.46 -3.06 -11.91
N LEU A 153 1.19 -1.77 -11.77
CA LEU A 153 1.53 -0.99 -10.58
C LEU A 153 0.32 -0.18 -10.09
N PRO A 154 0.24 0.09 -8.77
CA PRO A 154 -0.68 1.09 -8.27
C PRO A 154 -0.44 2.44 -8.97
N ARG A 155 -1.51 3.13 -9.41
CA ARG A 155 -1.39 4.43 -10.09
C ARG A 155 -0.63 5.46 -9.24
N VAL A 156 -0.86 5.45 -7.92
CA VAL A 156 -0.17 6.35 -6.98
C VAL A 156 1.35 6.15 -6.95
N LEU A 157 1.85 4.97 -7.33
CA LEU A 157 3.28 4.68 -7.50
C LEU A 157 3.72 4.94 -8.94
N GLY A 158 3.05 4.31 -9.91
CA GLY A 158 3.50 4.30 -11.31
C GLY A 158 3.52 5.68 -11.95
N ASP A 159 2.55 6.53 -11.63
CA ASP A 159 2.46 7.90 -12.16
C ASP A 159 3.55 8.83 -11.60
N GLN A 160 4.21 8.46 -10.50
CA GLN A 160 5.24 9.28 -9.85
C GLN A 160 6.68 8.80 -10.10
N VAL A 161 6.86 7.59 -10.65
CA VAL A 161 8.20 7.08 -10.92
C VAL A 161 8.73 7.64 -12.24
N PRO A 162 9.82 8.44 -12.23
CA PRO A 162 10.42 8.96 -13.45
C PRO A 162 10.83 7.83 -14.41
N GLY A 163 10.59 8.05 -15.70
CA GLY A 163 10.93 7.09 -16.74
C GLY A 163 9.86 6.03 -17.00
N LEU A 164 8.74 6.07 -16.28
CA LEU A 164 7.56 5.25 -16.57
C LEU A 164 6.52 6.03 -17.36
N ARG A 165 5.79 5.31 -18.20
CA ARG A 165 4.56 5.77 -18.84
C ARG A 165 3.47 4.73 -18.68
N LEU A 166 2.24 5.21 -18.61
CA LEU A 166 1.06 4.35 -18.63
C LEU A 166 0.89 3.74 -20.03
N VAL A 167 0.61 2.45 -20.05
CA VAL A 167 0.27 1.67 -21.26
C VAL A 167 -1.19 1.29 -21.15
N ASP A 168 -1.92 1.31 -22.28
CA ASP A 168 -3.27 0.79 -22.39
C ASP A 168 -4.26 1.34 -21.31
N PRO A 169 -4.47 2.66 -21.25
CA PRO A 169 -5.31 3.26 -20.21
C PRO A 169 -6.80 2.95 -20.39
N GLN A 170 -7.20 2.33 -21.54
CA GLN A 170 -8.59 2.03 -21.86
C GLN A 170 -9.07 0.68 -21.31
N ASP A 171 -8.14 -0.21 -20.97
CA ASP A 171 -8.40 -1.51 -20.34
C ASP A 171 -7.53 -1.64 -19.08
N PRO A 172 -7.90 -0.96 -17.98
CA PRO A 172 -7.08 -0.95 -16.77
C PRO A 172 -7.20 -2.29 -16.03
N PRO A 173 -6.11 -2.72 -15.37
CA PRO A 173 -6.19 -3.84 -14.46
C PRO A 173 -7.15 -3.57 -13.28
N PRO A 174 -7.66 -4.62 -12.62
CA PRO A 174 -8.59 -4.46 -11.51
C PRO A 174 -7.94 -3.64 -10.38
N GLY A 175 -8.72 -2.73 -9.80
CA GLY A 175 -8.34 -1.99 -8.61
C GLY A 175 -8.23 -2.89 -7.39
N ARG A 176 -7.57 -2.40 -6.34
CA ARG A 176 -7.39 -3.11 -5.09
C ARG A 176 -7.92 -2.29 -3.92
N ASP A 177 -8.72 -2.94 -3.10
CA ASP A 177 -9.21 -2.35 -1.86
C ASP A 177 -8.08 -2.20 -0.85
N ILE A 178 -8.07 -1.08 -0.15
CA ILE A 178 -7.17 -0.82 0.96
C ILE A 178 -7.94 -0.99 2.27
N TRP A 179 -7.40 -1.82 3.11
CA TRP A 179 -7.94 -2.13 4.42
C TRP A 179 -7.02 -1.63 5.52
N MET A 180 -7.60 -1.03 6.53
CA MET A 180 -6.93 -0.68 7.78
C MET A 180 -7.46 -1.59 8.88
N GLY A 181 -6.57 -2.10 9.73
CA GLY A 181 -6.96 -2.96 10.85
C GLY A 181 -6.03 -2.87 12.04
N TYR A 182 -6.57 -3.15 13.21
CA TYR A 182 -5.85 -3.19 14.50
C TYR A 182 -6.52 -4.18 15.44
N HIS A 183 -5.79 -4.70 16.43
CA HIS A 183 -6.35 -5.61 17.43
C HIS A 183 -7.37 -4.88 18.31
N GLN A 184 -8.49 -5.53 18.64
CA GLN A 184 -9.59 -4.93 19.41
C GLN A 184 -9.16 -4.33 20.76
N ASP A 185 -8.17 -4.91 21.43
CA ASP A 185 -7.64 -4.41 22.70
C ASP A 185 -6.96 -3.03 22.56
N MET A 186 -6.52 -2.68 21.35
CA MET A 186 -5.87 -1.39 21.06
C MET A 186 -6.89 -0.26 20.79
N ARG A 187 -8.17 -0.55 20.78
CA ARG A 187 -9.25 0.39 20.45
C ARG A 187 -9.24 1.66 21.29
N GLN A 188 -8.76 1.57 22.54
CA GLN A 188 -8.72 2.71 23.48
C GLN A 188 -7.40 3.49 23.42
N MET A 189 -6.45 3.08 22.59
CA MET A 189 -5.17 3.78 22.44
C MET A 189 -5.36 5.07 21.64
N ASP A 190 -5.15 6.22 22.29
CA ASP A 190 -5.43 7.53 21.69
C ASP A 190 -4.56 7.83 20.47
N SER A 191 -3.29 7.43 20.46
CA SER A 191 -2.39 7.57 19.31
C SER A 191 -2.85 6.75 18.10
N LEU A 192 -3.39 5.54 18.31
CA LEU A 192 -3.96 4.71 17.26
C LEU A 192 -5.24 5.36 16.70
N ARG A 193 -6.13 5.84 17.57
CA ARG A 193 -7.36 6.53 17.15
C ARG A 193 -7.05 7.77 16.32
N ALA A 194 -6.09 8.58 16.75
CA ALA A 194 -5.66 9.76 16.02
C ALA A 194 -5.21 9.42 14.58
N LEU A 195 -4.38 8.39 14.41
CA LEU A 195 -3.98 7.93 13.07
C LEU A 195 -5.15 7.34 12.28
N ALA A 196 -5.98 6.52 12.90
CA ALA A 196 -7.12 5.88 12.23
C ALA A 196 -8.14 6.91 11.70
N ASP A 197 -8.40 7.97 12.47
CA ASP A 197 -9.30 9.05 12.07
C ASP A 197 -8.70 9.88 10.93
N LEU A 198 -7.42 10.22 11.01
CA LEU A 198 -6.72 10.94 9.93
C LEU A 198 -6.66 10.10 8.64
N ALA A 199 -6.28 8.82 8.73
CA ALA A 199 -6.27 7.95 7.58
C ALA A 199 -7.65 7.82 6.94
N SER A 200 -8.70 7.74 7.75
CA SER A 200 -10.07 7.66 7.27
C SER A 200 -10.54 8.92 6.56
N SER A 201 -10.18 10.09 7.09
CA SER A 201 -10.59 11.37 6.49
C SER A 201 -9.78 11.70 5.24
N MET A 202 -8.49 11.39 5.20
CA MET A 202 -7.59 11.79 4.11
C MET A 202 -7.53 10.76 2.96
N ILE A 203 -7.67 9.47 3.28
CA ILE A 203 -7.60 8.39 2.27
C ILE A 203 -9.01 7.98 1.85
N GLY A 204 -9.97 7.91 2.77
CA GLY A 204 -11.34 7.45 2.51
C GLY A 204 -12.22 8.44 1.74
N SER A 205 -11.75 9.67 1.51
CA SER A 205 -12.46 10.73 0.79
C SER A 205 -11.99 10.90 -0.67
N ALA A 206 -11.08 10.04 -1.13
CA ALA A 206 -10.49 10.09 -2.47
C ALA A 206 -11.21 9.18 -3.47
#